data_9aa081bf7ef263ca390ccfae6731fbd9
#
_entry.id   9aa081bf7ef263ca390ccfae6731fbd9
#
_cell.length_a   1.000
_cell.length_b   1.000
_cell.length_c   1.000
_cell.angle_alpha   90.00
_cell.angle_beta   90.00
_cell.angle_gamma   90.00
#
_symmetry.space_group_name_H-M   'P 1'
#
loop_
_entity.id
_entity.type
_entity.pdbx_description
1 polymer ?
#
loop_
_entity_poly.entity_id
_entity_poly.type
_entity_poly.pdbx_seq_one_letter_code
_entity_poly.pdbx_strand_id
1 'polypeptide(L)'
;MPTDTATATDTPWPTNTPKPYSAEQQKIPQTSSDLSGHWIDVNLSEQRLYAYDGATLVSSFLVSTGTSAHPTVTGTYAVYVKYVYTDMRGPGYYLPDVPYTMYFYQGYGIHGTYWHDNFGTPMSHGCVNMRTSEAEWVFNFSKVGTPVIVHY
;
A
#
# COMPACT_ATOMS: atom_id res chain seq x y z
N MET A 1 -20.04 9.49 -5.54
CA MET A 1 -19.55 8.84 -5.50
C MET A 1 -19.62 8.05 -5.52
N PRO A 2 -19.58 7.92 -5.58
CA PRO A 2 -19.57 6.95 -5.54
C PRO A 2 -19.00 6.16 -5.16
N THR A 3 -19.07 6.02 -4.93
CA THR A 3 -18.64 5.43 -4.60
C THR A 3 -18.40 4.63 -4.80
N ASP A 4 -18.59 4.55 -5.06
CA ASP A 4 -18.32 3.75 -5.21
C ASP A 4 -17.73 3.19 -5.53
N THR A 5 -17.80 3.39 -5.84
CA THR A 5 -17.26 2.92 -6.16
C THR A 5 -16.46 2.29 -5.83
N ALA A 6 -16.16 2.64 -5.63
CA ALA A 6 -15.33 2.08 -5.34
C ALA A 6 -15.31 0.83 -4.88
N THR A 7 -15.65 0.87 -4.71
CA THR A 7 -15.71 0.02 -4.37
C THR A 7 -15.62 -1.01 -4.72
N ALA A 8 -15.80 -0.89 -5.23
CA ALA A 8 -15.82 -1.73 -5.67
C ALA A 8 -14.94 -2.66 -5.59
N THR A 9 -14.66 -2.80 -5.66
CA THR A 9 -13.98 -3.32 -5.26
C THR A 9 -14.01 -4.70 -4.88
N ASP A 10 -14.41 -5.56 -5.43
CA ASP A 10 -14.59 -6.91 -5.03
C ASP A 10 -13.40 -7.78 -5.25
N THR A 11 -12.44 -7.31 -5.99
CA THR A 11 -11.27 -8.07 -6.35
C THR A 11 -10.12 -7.64 -5.48
N PRO A 12 -9.36 -8.58 -4.89
CA PRO A 12 -8.23 -8.20 -4.07
C PRO A 12 -7.09 -7.56 -4.86
N TRP A 13 -7.01 -7.77 -6.19
CA TRP A 13 -5.96 -7.13 -6.98
C TRP A 13 -6.41 -6.75 -8.35
N PRO A 14 -5.73 -5.75 -8.92
CA PRO A 14 -6.03 -5.31 -10.27
C PRO A 14 -5.53 -6.32 -11.30
N THR A 15 -6.16 -6.28 -12.49
CA THR A 15 -5.80 -7.18 -13.57
C THR A 15 -4.45 -6.85 -14.19
N ASN A 16 -3.99 -5.62 -14.02
CA ASN A 16 -2.71 -5.19 -14.56
C ASN A 16 -1.58 -5.27 -13.54
N THR A 17 -1.71 -6.12 -12.54
CA THR A 17 -0.72 -6.31 -11.50
C THR A 17 0.59 -6.80 -12.10
N PRO A 18 1.72 -6.17 -11.75
CA PRO A 18 3.02 -6.65 -12.19
C PRO A 18 3.35 -8.00 -11.58
N LYS A 19 4.32 -8.67 -12.16
CA LYS A 19 4.79 -9.93 -11.59
C LYS A 19 5.34 -9.69 -10.19
N PRO A 20 5.04 -10.58 -9.25
CA PRO A 20 5.65 -10.48 -7.92
C PRO A 20 7.15 -10.72 -7.99
N TYR A 21 7.83 -10.33 -6.95
CA TYR A 21 9.23 -10.67 -6.77
C TYR A 21 9.41 -12.18 -6.74
N SER A 22 10.59 -12.62 -7.10
CA SER A 22 11.02 -13.96 -6.76
C SER A 22 11.11 -14.08 -5.24
N ALA A 23 11.14 -15.33 -4.76
CA ALA A 23 11.23 -15.55 -3.33
C ALA A 23 12.46 -14.88 -2.71
N GLU A 24 13.55 -14.83 -3.46
CA GLU A 24 14.76 -14.20 -2.98
C GLU A 24 14.61 -12.70 -2.83
N GLN A 25 13.93 -12.07 -3.77
CA GLN A 25 13.70 -10.63 -3.72
C GLN A 25 12.74 -10.23 -2.60
N GLN A 26 11.94 -11.19 -2.14
CA GLN A 26 11.01 -10.93 -1.05
C GLN A 26 11.62 -11.19 0.33
N LYS A 27 12.87 -11.61 0.37
CA LYS A 27 13.52 -11.85 1.64
C LYS A 27 13.93 -10.54 2.27
N ILE A 28 13.31 -10.19 3.37
CA ILE A 28 13.57 -8.95 4.08
C ILE A 28 13.69 -9.24 5.57
N PRO A 29 14.25 -8.31 6.33
CA PRO A 29 14.44 -8.51 7.77
C PRO A 29 13.14 -8.83 8.48
N GLN A 30 13.24 -9.61 9.52
CA GLN A 30 12.08 -10.09 10.27
C GLN A 30 11.65 -9.15 11.39
N THR A 31 12.53 -8.28 11.83
CA THR A 31 12.23 -7.38 12.93
C THR A 31 12.75 -5.99 12.59
N SER A 32 12.19 -4.99 13.25
CA SER A 32 12.61 -3.61 13.02
C SER A 32 14.07 -3.39 13.41
N SER A 33 14.60 -4.17 14.32
CA SER A 33 15.99 -4.02 14.73
C SER A 33 16.97 -4.44 13.64
N ASP A 34 16.50 -5.25 12.68
CA ASP A 34 17.33 -5.68 11.56
C ASP A 34 17.29 -4.71 10.40
N LEU A 35 16.46 -3.68 10.48
CA LEU A 35 16.25 -2.76 9.38
C LEU A 35 17.19 -1.57 9.48
N SER A 36 17.80 -1.23 8.35
CA SER A 36 18.59 -0.01 8.20
C SER A 36 18.08 0.71 6.97
N GLY A 37 18.24 2.04 6.95
CA GLY A 37 17.69 2.82 5.86
C GLY A 37 16.18 2.95 5.94
N HIS A 38 15.55 3.31 4.84
CA HIS A 38 14.12 3.57 4.80
C HIS A 38 13.30 2.29 4.81
N TRP A 39 12.26 2.27 5.60
CA TRP A 39 11.28 1.19 5.58
C TRP A 39 9.93 1.73 6.05
N ILE A 40 8.88 0.94 5.79
CA ILE A 40 7.50 1.36 6.03
C ILE A 40 6.84 0.34 6.94
N ASP A 41 6.10 0.85 7.91
CA ASP A 41 5.29 0.06 8.83
C ASP A 41 3.83 0.45 8.62
N VAL A 42 2.97 -0.53 8.31
CA VAL A 42 1.54 -0.31 8.16
C VAL A 42 0.83 -0.99 9.32
N ASN A 43 0.23 -0.19 10.18
CA ASN A 43 -0.51 -0.67 11.34
C ASN A 43 -2.00 -0.68 10.98
N LEU A 44 -2.56 -1.88 10.79
CA LEU A 44 -3.94 -2.04 10.36
C LEU A 44 -4.92 -1.66 11.47
N SER A 45 -4.55 -1.92 12.72
CA SER A 45 -5.42 -1.58 13.84
C SER A 45 -5.59 -0.07 13.99
N GLU A 46 -4.52 0.68 13.75
CA GLU A 46 -4.53 2.13 13.86
C GLU A 46 -4.93 2.83 12.55
N GLN A 47 -4.94 2.11 11.44
CA GLN A 47 -5.13 2.69 10.12
C GLN A 47 -4.10 3.79 9.88
N ARG A 48 -2.84 3.45 10.13
CA ARG A 48 -1.71 4.38 10.00
C ARG A 48 -0.53 3.73 9.31
N LEU A 49 0.15 4.54 8.53
CA LEU A 49 1.40 4.18 7.90
C LEU A 49 2.50 5.01 8.54
N TYR A 50 3.56 4.35 8.95
CA TYR A 50 4.73 4.98 9.55
C TYR A 50 5.92 4.82 8.62
N ALA A 51 6.65 5.89 8.40
CA ALA A 51 7.86 5.89 7.58
C ALA A 51 9.07 6.05 8.49
N TYR A 52 9.98 5.09 8.42
CA TYR A 52 11.16 5.03 9.28
C TYR A 52 12.44 5.10 8.48
N ASP A 53 13.46 5.66 9.10
CA ASP A 53 14.84 5.55 8.66
C ASP A 53 15.62 4.88 9.79
N GLY A 54 15.90 3.58 9.63
CA GLY A 54 16.44 2.79 10.72
C GLY A 54 15.48 2.77 11.90
N ALA A 55 15.91 3.20 13.06
CA ALA A 55 15.07 3.26 14.25
C ALA A 55 14.34 4.61 14.39
N THR A 56 14.57 5.55 13.46
CA THR A 56 14.03 6.90 13.57
C THR A 56 12.71 7.01 12.81
N LEU A 57 11.66 7.44 13.50
CA LEU A 57 10.38 7.75 12.85
C LEU A 57 10.51 9.06 12.10
N VAL A 58 10.30 9.04 10.79
CA VAL A 58 10.42 10.22 9.95
C VAL A 58 9.07 10.91 9.78
N SER A 59 8.00 10.14 9.52
CA SER A 59 6.67 10.69 9.35
C SER A 59 5.63 9.60 9.52
N SER A 60 4.37 10.02 9.72
CA SER A 60 3.26 9.07 9.77
C SER A 60 2.02 9.70 9.14
N PHE A 61 1.13 8.83 8.64
CA PHE A 61 -0.04 9.27 7.89
C PHE A 61 -1.24 8.37 8.22
N LEU A 62 -2.40 8.98 8.27
CA LEU A 62 -3.64 8.24 8.39
C LEU A 62 -3.98 7.65 7.03
N VAL A 63 -4.35 6.36 7.00
CA VAL A 63 -4.59 5.64 5.75
C VAL A 63 -5.90 4.87 5.83
N SER A 64 -6.32 4.29 4.71
CA SER A 64 -7.44 3.35 4.67
C SER A 64 -6.96 2.06 4.05
N THR A 65 -7.00 0.97 4.81
CA THR A 65 -6.57 -0.34 4.35
C THR A 65 -7.78 -1.18 3.95
N GLY A 66 -7.57 -2.46 3.73
CA GLY A 66 -8.63 -3.35 3.30
C GLY A 66 -9.73 -3.52 4.34
N THR A 67 -10.95 -3.69 3.85
CA THR A 67 -12.10 -3.96 4.71
C THR A 67 -11.97 -5.36 5.31
N SER A 68 -12.84 -5.67 6.28
CA SER A 68 -12.83 -7.00 6.89
C SER A 68 -13.12 -8.11 5.90
N ALA A 69 -13.86 -7.81 4.84
CA ALA A 69 -14.16 -8.77 3.78
C ALA A 69 -12.97 -8.97 2.83
N HIS A 70 -12.10 -7.98 2.71
CA HIS A 70 -10.95 -7.98 1.81
C HIS A 70 -9.74 -7.37 2.53
N PRO A 71 -9.22 -8.04 3.56
CA PRO A 71 -8.19 -7.44 4.39
C PRO A 71 -6.87 -7.29 3.66
N THR A 72 -6.10 -6.31 4.07
CA THR A 72 -4.72 -6.17 3.61
C THR A 72 -3.90 -7.33 4.16
N VAL A 73 -3.05 -7.92 3.32
CA VAL A 73 -2.18 -9.02 3.76
C VAL A 73 -1.22 -8.54 4.83
N THR A 74 -1.02 -9.36 5.86
CA THR A 74 -0.03 -9.09 6.88
C THR A 74 1.26 -9.82 6.56
N GLY A 75 2.37 -9.33 7.06
CA GLY A 75 3.67 -9.94 6.87
C GLY A 75 4.74 -8.91 6.55
N THR A 76 5.85 -9.41 6.07
CA THR A 76 7.03 -8.63 5.76
C THR A 76 7.29 -8.72 4.26
N TYR A 77 7.25 -7.59 3.60
CA TYR A 77 7.33 -7.50 2.14
C TYR A 77 8.33 -6.42 1.74
N ALA A 78 8.48 -6.22 0.43
CA ALA A 78 9.27 -5.13 -0.10
C ALA A 78 8.61 -4.58 -1.35
N VAL A 79 8.75 -3.27 -1.57
CA VAL A 79 8.29 -2.66 -2.80
C VAL A 79 9.01 -3.31 -3.97
N TYR A 80 8.27 -3.81 -4.96
CA TYR A 80 8.89 -4.46 -6.11
C TYR A 80 8.67 -3.71 -7.42
N VAL A 81 7.75 -2.75 -7.45
CA VAL A 81 7.55 -1.90 -8.63
C VAL A 81 6.85 -0.62 -8.19
N LYS A 82 7.16 0.48 -8.88
CA LYS A 82 6.57 1.78 -8.62
C LYS A 82 6.05 2.36 -9.91
N TYR A 83 4.86 2.98 -9.85
CA TYR A 83 4.27 3.68 -10.99
C TYR A 83 3.80 5.05 -10.51
N VAL A 84 4.12 6.09 -11.27
CA VAL A 84 3.56 7.42 -10.98
C VAL A 84 2.05 7.39 -11.17
N TYR A 85 1.59 6.70 -12.22
CA TYR A 85 0.17 6.44 -12.46
C TYR A 85 0.02 5.02 -12.98
N THR A 86 -1.04 4.35 -12.56
CA THR A 86 -1.40 3.05 -13.10
C THR A 86 -2.90 2.83 -12.99
N ASP A 87 -3.46 2.08 -13.93
CA ASP A 87 -4.87 1.70 -13.84
C ASP A 87 -5.00 0.48 -12.95
N MET A 88 -6.07 0.44 -12.16
CA MET A 88 -6.42 -0.71 -11.35
C MET A 88 -7.76 -1.24 -11.80
N ARG A 89 -7.82 -2.53 -12.11
CA ARG A 89 -9.03 -3.18 -12.59
C ARG A 89 -9.27 -4.46 -11.83
N GLY A 90 -10.55 -4.80 -11.72
CA GLY A 90 -10.97 -6.08 -11.20
C GLY A 90 -12.44 -6.29 -11.52
N PRO A 91 -13.00 -7.45 -11.18
CA PRO A 91 -14.44 -7.67 -11.37
C PRO A 91 -15.23 -6.60 -10.65
N GLY A 92 -16.03 -5.85 -11.42
CA GLY A 92 -16.90 -4.84 -10.85
C GLY A 92 -16.27 -3.47 -10.63
N TYR A 93 -14.97 -3.28 -10.96
CA TYR A 93 -14.40 -1.95 -10.80
C TYR A 93 -13.30 -1.66 -11.83
N TYR A 94 -13.09 -0.37 -12.05
CA TYR A 94 -11.99 0.16 -12.83
C TYR A 94 -11.63 1.53 -12.26
N LEU A 95 -10.37 1.67 -11.86
CA LEU A 95 -9.83 2.91 -11.31
C LEU A 95 -8.70 3.37 -12.22
N PRO A 96 -8.96 4.34 -13.10
CA PRO A 96 -7.90 4.84 -13.99
C PRO A 96 -6.95 5.77 -13.26
N ASP A 97 -5.70 5.78 -13.72
CA ASP A 97 -4.69 6.75 -13.30
C ASP A 97 -4.54 6.85 -11.79
N VAL A 98 -4.47 5.71 -11.11
CA VAL A 98 -4.22 5.70 -9.67
C VAL A 98 -2.80 6.21 -9.42
N PRO A 99 -2.65 7.31 -8.64
CA PRO A 99 -1.36 7.99 -8.53
C PRO A 99 -0.45 7.37 -7.48
N TYR A 100 0.84 7.48 -7.74
CA TYR A 100 1.92 7.15 -6.79
C TYR A 100 1.75 5.77 -6.19
N THR A 101 1.71 4.77 -7.06
CA THR A 101 1.45 3.38 -6.69
C THR A 101 2.75 2.61 -6.49
N MET A 102 2.84 1.93 -5.36
CA MET A 102 3.95 1.02 -5.05
C MET A 102 3.36 -0.31 -4.65
N TYR A 103 3.55 -1.33 -5.49
CA TYR A 103 3.12 -2.68 -5.15
C TYR A 103 4.17 -3.35 -4.28
N PHE A 104 3.73 -4.04 -3.22
CA PHE A 104 4.65 -4.74 -2.33
C PHE A 104 4.37 -6.24 -2.26
N TYR A 105 3.21 -6.69 -2.69
CA TYR A 105 2.89 -8.12 -2.76
C TYR A 105 1.74 -8.32 -3.75
N GLN A 106 2.00 -9.05 -4.85
CA GLN A 106 0.99 -9.27 -5.89
C GLN A 106 0.33 -7.94 -6.27
N GLY A 107 -0.99 -7.84 -6.16
CA GLY A 107 -1.72 -6.60 -6.42
C GLY A 107 -1.94 -5.72 -5.20
N TYR A 108 -1.33 -6.05 -4.07
CA TYR A 108 -1.40 -5.21 -2.87
C TYR A 108 -0.36 -4.11 -2.96
N GLY A 109 -0.82 -2.88 -2.82
CA GLY A 109 0.05 -1.73 -2.96
C GLY A 109 -0.35 -0.57 -2.07
N ILE A 110 0.53 0.41 -2.02
CA ILE A 110 0.31 1.69 -1.36
C ILE A 110 0.12 2.71 -2.48
N HIS A 111 -0.92 3.51 -2.43
CA HIS A 111 -1.19 4.45 -3.52
C HIS A 111 -2.02 5.64 -3.07
N GLY A 112 -2.01 6.69 -3.90
CA GLY A 112 -2.90 7.83 -3.71
C GLY A 112 -4.33 7.48 -4.07
N THR A 113 -5.28 8.20 -3.48
CA THR A 113 -6.69 7.88 -3.59
C THR A 113 -7.47 9.16 -3.84
N TYR A 114 -8.14 9.21 -4.98
CA TYR A 114 -8.93 10.39 -5.37
C TYR A 114 -10.44 10.18 -5.22
N TRP A 115 -10.89 8.95 -4.93
CA TRP A 115 -12.30 8.59 -4.97
C TRP A 115 -12.98 8.55 -3.60
N HIS A 116 -12.25 8.76 -2.51
CA HIS A 116 -12.84 8.94 -1.19
C HIS A 116 -11.89 9.72 -0.29
N ASP A 117 -12.42 10.17 0.84
CA ASP A 117 -11.68 10.95 1.82
C ASP A 117 -11.89 10.40 3.23
N ASN A 118 -12.13 9.11 3.33
CA ASN A 118 -12.49 8.44 4.58
C ASN A 118 -11.29 7.82 5.28
N PHE A 119 -10.16 8.52 5.30
CA PHE A 119 -8.93 7.99 5.87
C PHE A 119 -9.08 7.78 7.38
N GLY A 120 -8.53 6.67 7.86
CA GLY A 120 -8.73 6.20 9.22
C GLY A 120 -9.75 5.08 9.31
N THR A 121 -10.49 4.81 8.25
CA THR A 121 -11.50 3.76 8.16
C THR A 121 -11.12 2.81 7.03
N PRO A 122 -11.20 1.49 7.24
CA PRO A 122 -10.95 0.54 6.16
C PRO A 122 -11.92 0.77 5.00
N MET A 123 -11.39 0.90 3.79
CA MET A 123 -12.17 1.29 2.62
C MET A 123 -11.82 0.49 1.36
N SER A 124 -10.70 -0.22 1.34
CA SER A 124 -10.19 -0.80 0.11
C SER A 124 -10.43 -2.31 0.03
N HIS A 125 -10.00 -2.90 -1.07
CA HIS A 125 -10.02 -4.36 -1.28
C HIS A 125 -8.68 -4.99 -0.94
N GLY A 126 -7.86 -4.28 -0.15
CA GLY A 126 -6.58 -4.79 0.30
C GLY A 126 -5.44 -3.81 0.15
N CYS A 127 -5.53 -2.83 -0.72
CA CYS A 127 -4.50 -1.82 -0.87
C CYS A 127 -4.52 -0.84 0.30
N VAL A 128 -3.41 -0.14 0.47
CA VAL A 128 -3.27 0.94 1.45
C VAL A 128 -3.56 2.25 0.74
N ASN A 129 -4.72 2.81 1.00
CA ASN A 129 -5.17 4.07 0.39
C ASN A 129 -4.64 5.24 1.19
N MET A 130 -4.05 6.21 0.50
CA MET A 130 -3.51 7.43 1.12
C MET A 130 -4.05 8.67 0.42
N ARG A 131 -4.03 9.79 1.11
CA ARG A 131 -4.22 11.08 0.42
C ARG A 131 -3.12 11.21 -0.63
N THR A 132 -3.48 11.76 -1.78
CA THR A 132 -2.56 11.78 -2.92
C THR A 132 -1.25 12.49 -2.60
N SER A 133 -1.29 13.62 -1.91
CA SER A 133 -0.06 14.35 -1.56
C SER A 133 0.81 13.55 -0.60
N GLU A 134 0.19 12.78 0.29
CA GLU A 134 0.93 11.95 1.24
C GLU A 134 1.48 10.71 0.55
N ALA A 135 0.74 10.15 -0.38
CA ALA A 135 1.23 9.04 -1.20
C ALA A 135 2.45 9.48 -2.03
N GLU A 136 2.42 10.70 -2.54
CA GLU A 136 3.57 11.26 -3.26
C GLU A 136 4.80 11.31 -2.35
N TRP A 137 4.62 11.77 -1.14
CA TRP A 137 5.72 11.84 -0.17
C TRP A 137 6.32 10.46 0.10
N VAL A 138 5.46 9.47 0.36
CA VAL A 138 5.92 8.10 0.63
C VAL A 138 6.56 7.49 -0.61
N PHE A 139 6.01 7.78 -1.78
CA PHE A 139 6.55 7.32 -3.06
C PHE A 139 7.98 7.81 -3.25
N ASN A 140 8.23 9.10 -2.98
CA ASN A 140 9.56 9.69 -3.12
C ASN A 140 10.50 9.24 -2.01
N PHE A 141 9.97 8.90 -0.85
CA PHE A 141 10.74 8.37 0.28
C PHE A 141 11.23 6.95 0.02
N SER A 142 10.52 6.20 -0.82
CA SER A 142 10.71 4.77 -1.02
C SER A 142 11.34 4.47 -2.37
N LYS A 143 11.98 3.32 -2.47
CA LYS A 143 12.50 2.81 -3.73
C LYS A 143 12.12 1.34 -3.84
N VAL A 144 12.34 0.76 -5.02
CA VAL A 144 12.21 -0.70 -5.17
C VAL A 144 13.18 -1.35 -4.21
N GLY A 145 12.68 -2.28 -3.42
CA GLY A 145 13.44 -2.92 -2.34
C GLY A 145 13.14 -2.40 -0.96
N THR A 146 12.48 -1.23 -0.84
CA THR A 146 12.12 -0.69 0.48
C THR A 146 11.21 -1.67 1.21
N PRO A 147 11.59 -2.10 2.44
CA PRO A 147 10.76 -3.04 3.20
C PRO A 147 9.41 -2.43 3.60
N VAL A 148 8.38 -3.25 3.56
CA VAL A 148 7.02 -2.90 4.00
C VAL A 148 6.56 -3.98 4.97
N ILE A 149 6.34 -3.60 6.22
CA ILE A 149 5.86 -4.52 7.25
C ILE A 149 4.41 -4.16 7.55
N VAL A 150 3.52 -5.14 7.42
CA VAL A 150 2.08 -4.95 7.64
C VAL A 150 1.64 -5.82 8.81
N HIS A 151 0.99 -5.20 9.80
CA HIS A 151 0.56 -5.90 11.01
C HIS A 151 -0.68 -5.23 11.62
N TYR A 152 -1.33 -5.94 12.53
CA TYR A 152 -2.40 -5.38 13.35
C TYR A 152 -1.86 -4.67 14.57
#